data_e59a9bb76da8958d62b717d460afe5ad
#
_entry.id   e59a9bb76da8958d62b717d460afe5ad
#
_cell.length_a   1.000
_cell.length_b   1.000
_cell.length_c   1.000
_cell.angle_alpha   90.00
_cell.angle_beta   90.00
_cell.angle_gamma   90.00
#
_symmetry.space_group_name_H-M   'P 1'
#
loop_
_entity.id
_entity.type
_entity.pdbx_description
1 polymer ?
#
loop_
_entity_poly.entity_id
_entity_poly.type
_entity_poly.pdbx_seq_one_letter_code
_entity_poly.pdbx_strand_id
1 'polypeptide(L)'
;DRIPGGLFRYRADDEGGTIDYVSRDVLELFGCATYEEFCAITDNSFIGMVHPDDRRRVTDEITSQIKCGNTYAVTYRLNRPDGAEVWVDDRGRYVVDDEGQAWFYVTIIDITEKMSYQRKLERAEERVEMLTVLSRDVIFDIDCQAQTGEIFGDFEARFNREPQSDDLILQKRCDKECSIDLEVHDIERIRDIVAQGDFIDMETSLPNAEGDPIWCRYQSFVLFNGVGCPVRHVGRLLDTHEMVMREATLRKKAELDGLTGIFNREAAMTRIEKALTSEDCAQGCSLFLVDV
;
A
#
# COMPACT_ATOMS: atom_id res chain seq x y z
N ASP A 1 29.23 -27.46 -1.17
CA ASP A 1 28.06 -26.68 -0.65
C ASP A 1 28.57 -25.90 0.58
N ARG A 2 28.75 -24.59 0.43
CA ARG A 2 29.07 -23.72 1.57
C ARG A 2 27.76 -23.55 2.37
N ILE A 3 27.81 -23.87 3.67
CA ILE A 3 26.74 -23.49 4.59
C ILE A 3 26.77 -21.96 4.65
N PRO A 4 25.70 -21.24 4.27
CA PRO A 4 25.72 -19.78 4.36
C PRO A 4 25.71 -19.40 5.84
N GLY A 5 26.80 -18.81 6.32
CA GLY A 5 26.91 -18.31 7.68
C GLY A 5 28.25 -18.61 8.33
N GLY A 6 28.57 -17.81 9.32
CA GLY A 6 29.74 -17.99 10.17
C GLY A 6 29.42 -18.85 11.40
N LEU A 7 30.46 -19.46 11.95
CA LEU A 7 30.38 -20.23 13.19
C LEU A 7 31.29 -19.58 14.23
N PHE A 8 30.80 -19.46 15.46
CA PHE A 8 31.61 -19.08 16.59
C PHE A 8 31.19 -19.81 17.87
N ARG A 9 32.08 -19.83 18.84
CA ARG A 9 31.83 -20.40 20.16
C ARG A 9 32.26 -19.41 21.22
N TYR A 10 31.46 -19.28 22.26
CA TYR A 10 31.79 -18.45 23.40
C TYR A 10 31.41 -19.12 24.70
N ARG A 11 32.10 -18.75 25.80
CA ARG A 11 31.85 -19.24 27.14
C ARG A 11 30.66 -18.53 27.75
N ALA A 12 29.80 -19.28 28.44
CA ALA A 12 28.74 -18.69 29.24
C ALA A 12 29.31 -18.19 30.58
N ASP A 13 29.87 -17.01 30.57
CA ASP A 13 30.50 -16.37 31.73
C ASP A 13 29.82 -14.97 31.98
N ASP A 14 30.12 -14.39 33.16
CA ASP A 14 29.64 -13.07 33.55
C ASP A 14 30.40 -11.90 32.89
N GLU A 15 31.45 -12.21 32.11
CA GLU A 15 32.30 -11.22 31.44
C GLU A 15 31.82 -10.82 30.04
N GLY A 16 30.58 -11.21 29.70
CA GLY A 16 29.96 -10.88 28.41
C GLY A 16 30.11 -11.94 27.33
N GLY A 17 30.52 -13.17 27.73
CA GLY A 17 30.65 -14.31 26.85
C GLY A 17 32.00 -14.31 26.09
N THR A 18 33.07 -14.72 26.76
CA THR A 18 34.43 -14.78 26.16
C THR A 18 34.43 -15.71 24.96
N ILE A 19 34.84 -15.19 23.81
CA ILE A 19 34.89 -15.91 22.55
C ILE A 19 36.17 -16.77 22.51
N ASP A 20 35.99 -18.05 22.18
CA ASP A 20 37.07 -19.03 22.10
C ASP A 20 37.37 -19.45 20.64
N TYR A 21 36.37 -19.37 19.79
CA TYR A 21 36.49 -19.75 18.38
C TYR A 21 35.62 -18.90 17.49
N VAL A 22 36.15 -18.47 16.33
CA VAL A 22 35.42 -17.88 15.23
C VAL A 22 35.85 -18.46 13.89
N SER A 23 34.93 -18.72 13.01
CA SER A 23 35.24 -19.11 11.63
C SER A 23 35.66 -17.88 10.80
N ARG A 24 36.27 -18.16 9.65
CA ARG A 24 36.68 -17.12 8.70
C ARG A 24 35.49 -16.27 8.23
N ASP A 25 34.32 -16.90 8.02
CA ASP A 25 33.10 -16.18 7.58
C ASP A 25 32.65 -15.16 8.62
N VAL A 26 32.87 -15.39 9.94
CA VAL A 26 32.61 -14.39 10.99
C VAL A 26 33.56 -13.20 10.86
N LEU A 27 34.85 -13.46 10.62
CA LEU A 27 35.82 -12.37 10.42
C LEU A 27 35.44 -11.52 9.21
N GLU A 28 35.01 -12.14 8.11
CA GLU A 28 34.53 -11.45 6.91
C GLU A 28 33.28 -10.59 7.19
N LEU A 29 32.34 -11.07 8.02
CA LEU A 29 31.16 -10.29 8.46
C LEU A 29 31.58 -9.02 9.21
N PHE A 30 32.65 -9.08 10.02
CA PHE A 30 33.17 -7.90 10.72
C PHE A 30 34.08 -7.03 9.86
N GLY A 31 34.46 -7.50 8.65
CA GLY A 31 35.44 -6.84 7.80
C GLY A 31 36.87 -6.94 8.33
N CYS A 32 37.15 -7.96 9.14
CA CYS A 32 38.46 -8.22 9.73
C CYS A 32 39.26 -9.20 8.89
N ALA A 33 40.55 -8.93 8.72
CA ALA A 33 41.47 -9.86 8.05
C ALA A 33 42.02 -10.90 9.01
N THR A 34 42.15 -10.59 10.29
CA THR A 34 42.74 -11.44 11.32
C THR A 34 41.84 -11.53 12.58
N TYR A 35 42.14 -12.58 13.37
CA TYR A 35 41.48 -12.76 14.67
C TYR A 35 41.85 -11.66 15.67
N GLU A 36 43.09 -11.17 15.61
CA GLU A 36 43.56 -10.09 16.47
C GLU A 36 42.80 -8.79 16.22
N GLU A 37 42.52 -8.47 14.94
CA GLU A 37 41.67 -7.32 14.59
C GLU A 37 40.24 -7.49 15.13
N PHE A 38 39.68 -8.67 15.00
CA PHE A 38 38.36 -8.99 15.53
C PHE A 38 38.32 -8.84 17.06
N CYS A 39 39.28 -9.37 17.80
CA CYS A 39 39.41 -9.23 19.25
C CYS A 39 39.51 -7.76 19.68
N ALA A 40 40.24 -6.94 18.95
CA ALA A 40 40.40 -5.50 19.25
C ALA A 40 39.07 -4.73 19.10
N ILE A 41 38.17 -5.16 18.21
CA ILE A 41 36.85 -4.52 17.96
C ILE A 41 35.82 -4.99 18.98
N THR A 42 35.84 -6.28 19.33
CA THR A 42 34.78 -6.93 20.13
C THR A 42 35.17 -7.13 21.59
N ASP A 43 36.36 -6.69 22.02
CA ASP A 43 36.92 -7.00 23.33
C ASP A 43 36.92 -8.52 23.60
N ASN A 44 37.07 -9.33 22.54
CA ASN A 44 36.98 -10.78 22.56
C ASN A 44 35.73 -11.31 23.28
N SER A 45 34.60 -10.61 23.16
CA SER A 45 33.36 -10.97 23.85
C SER A 45 32.15 -10.98 22.89
N PHE A 46 31.20 -11.87 23.18
CA PHE A 46 29.91 -11.90 22.44
C PHE A 46 29.18 -10.55 22.50
N ILE A 47 29.11 -9.95 23.68
CA ILE A 47 28.45 -8.65 23.85
C ILE A 47 29.18 -7.54 23.08
N GLY A 48 30.51 -7.65 22.92
CA GLY A 48 31.28 -6.75 22.07
C GLY A 48 30.96 -6.84 20.58
N MET A 49 30.51 -8.03 20.11
CA MET A 49 30.03 -8.21 18.74
C MET A 49 28.72 -7.46 18.47
N VAL A 50 27.88 -7.33 19.48
CA VAL A 50 26.53 -6.73 19.38
C VAL A 50 26.62 -5.21 19.38
N HIS A 51 25.89 -4.56 18.47
CA HIS A 51 25.77 -3.11 18.46
C HIS A 51 25.32 -2.57 19.83
N PRO A 52 25.90 -1.48 20.34
CA PRO A 52 25.61 -0.98 21.71
C PRO A 52 24.12 -0.86 22.05
N ASP A 53 23.31 -0.35 21.13
CA ASP A 53 21.86 -0.17 21.36
C ASP A 53 21.10 -1.49 21.48
N ASP A 54 21.61 -2.58 20.90
CA ASP A 54 20.93 -3.87 20.85
C ASP A 54 21.35 -4.79 22.02
N ARG A 55 22.43 -4.48 22.73
CA ARG A 55 23.05 -5.34 23.76
C ARG A 55 22.05 -5.80 24.82
N ARG A 56 21.31 -4.86 25.41
CA ARG A 56 20.35 -5.17 26.49
C ARG A 56 19.26 -6.11 25.97
N ARG A 57 18.63 -5.77 24.85
CA ARG A 57 17.58 -6.58 24.23
C ARG A 57 18.06 -8.01 23.94
N VAL A 58 19.23 -8.12 23.28
CA VAL A 58 19.82 -9.42 22.91
C VAL A 58 20.10 -10.27 24.13
N THR A 59 20.67 -9.70 25.20
CA THR A 59 20.96 -10.41 26.45
C THR A 59 19.67 -10.92 27.12
N ASP A 60 18.65 -10.06 27.20
CA ASP A 60 17.37 -10.40 27.81
C ASP A 60 16.65 -11.52 27.02
N GLU A 61 16.65 -11.43 25.67
CA GLU A 61 16.06 -12.44 24.79
C GLU A 61 16.75 -13.81 24.90
N ILE A 62 18.09 -13.84 24.83
CA ILE A 62 18.87 -15.08 24.99
C ILE A 62 18.60 -15.70 26.37
N THR A 63 18.69 -14.90 27.42
CA THR A 63 18.48 -15.37 28.78
C THR A 63 17.07 -15.97 28.98
N SER A 64 16.07 -15.33 28.39
CA SER A 64 14.69 -15.82 28.44
C SER A 64 14.51 -17.15 27.72
N GLN A 65 15.09 -17.28 26.52
CA GLN A 65 14.97 -18.49 25.71
C GLN A 65 15.71 -19.69 26.33
N ILE A 66 16.91 -19.46 26.88
CA ILE A 66 17.71 -20.51 27.56
C ILE A 66 17.06 -21.02 28.83
N LYS A 67 16.24 -20.22 29.54
CA LYS A 67 15.46 -20.71 30.69
C LYS A 67 14.39 -21.75 30.29
N CYS A 68 13.92 -21.70 29.04
CA CYS A 68 12.87 -22.59 28.53
C CYS A 68 13.42 -23.76 27.71
N GLY A 69 14.68 -23.69 27.31
CA GLY A 69 15.33 -24.72 26.47
C GLY A 69 16.85 -24.55 26.46
N ASN A 70 17.51 -25.22 25.52
CA ASN A 70 18.96 -25.16 25.35
C ASN A 70 19.38 -24.49 24.02
N THR A 71 18.44 -23.82 23.34
CA THR A 71 18.68 -23.10 22.07
C THR A 71 18.06 -21.73 22.13
N TYR A 72 18.63 -20.81 21.37
CA TYR A 72 18.07 -19.48 21.15
C TYR A 72 18.19 -19.05 19.68
N ALA A 73 17.38 -18.08 19.30
CA ALA A 73 17.47 -17.39 18.02
C ALA A 73 17.20 -15.90 18.25
N VAL A 74 18.12 -15.04 17.84
CA VAL A 74 18.02 -13.59 17.98
C VAL A 74 18.56 -12.89 16.74
N THR A 75 18.02 -11.72 16.43
CA THR A 75 18.52 -10.87 15.35
C THR A 75 19.05 -9.56 15.94
N TYR A 76 20.19 -9.12 15.45
CA TYR A 76 20.80 -7.87 15.93
C TYR A 76 21.76 -7.29 14.91
N ARG A 77 22.15 -6.03 15.16
CA ARG A 77 23.19 -5.35 14.38
C ARG A 77 24.57 -5.65 14.94
N LEU A 78 25.52 -5.87 14.03
CA LEU A 78 26.93 -6.03 14.42
C LEU A 78 27.54 -4.67 14.80
N ASN A 79 28.46 -4.69 15.75
CA ASN A 79 29.29 -3.56 16.13
C ASN A 79 30.51 -3.49 15.19
N ARG A 80 30.36 -2.80 14.05
CA ARG A 80 31.43 -2.68 13.04
C ARG A 80 32.18 -1.36 13.13
N PRO A 81 33.51 -1.36 12.98
CA PRO A 81 34.33 -0.15 13.07
C PRO A 81 34.15 0.80 11.88
N ASP A 82 33.73 0.29 10.72
CA ASP A 82 33.46 1.07 9.53
C ASP A 82 32.07 1.78 9.57
N GLY A 83 31.30 1.56 10.64
CA GLY A 83 29.95 2.09 10.79
C GLY A 83 28.90 1.47 9.86
N ALA A 84 29.25 0.43 9.11
CA ALA A 84 28.29 -0.28 8.27
C ALA A 84 27.24 -1.00 9.12
N GLU A 85 25.98 -0.79 8.82
CA GLU A 85 24.88 -1.50 9.47
C GLU A 85 24.75 -2.90 8.87
N VAL A 86 25.22 -3.91 9.59
CA VAL A 86 25.08 -5.33 9.21
C VAL A 86 24.17 -6.03 10.19
N TRP A 87 23.06 -6.56 9.67
CA TRP A 87 22.09 -7.35 10.44
C TRP A 87 22.37 -8.82 10.35
N VAL A 88 22.28 -9.50 11.47
CA VAL A 88 22.54 -10.94 11.54
C VAL A 88 21.40 -11.69 12.22
N ASP A 89 21.17 -12.93 11.77
CA ASP A 89 20.38 -13.95 12.45
C ASP A 89 21.36 -14.89 13.16
N ASP A 90 21.30 -14.88 14.48
CA ASP A 90 22.19 -15.61 15.38
C ASP A 90 21.39 -16.72 16.06
N ARG A 91 21.84 -17.93 15.86
CA ARG A 91 21.23 -19.13 16.45
C ARG A 91 22.25 -19.91 17.24
N GLY A 92 22.05 -19.93 18.55
CA GLY A 92 22.94 -20.58 19.48
C GLY A 92 22.35 -21.78 20.19
N ARG A 93 23.24 -22.68 20.57
CA ARG A 93 22.94 -23.82 21.41
C ARG A 93 23.82 -23.80 22.67
N TYR A 94 23.18 -23.83 23.81
CA TYR A 94 23.81 -23.94 25.14
C TYR A 94 24.16 -25.39 25.42
N VAL A 95 25.42 -25.66 25.81
CA VAL A 95 25.93 -26.98 26.12
C VAL A 95 26.85 -26.87 27.34
N VAL A 96 26.75 -27.81 28.28
CA VAL A 96 27.71 -27.97 29.36
C VAL A 96 28.57 -29.16 29.03
N ASP A 97 29.91 -29.00 29.08
CA ASP A 97 30.86 -30.05 28.79
C ASP A 97 31.07 -30.99 30.00
N ASP A 98 31.89 -32.04 29.82
CA ASP A 98 32.18 -33.04 30.86
C ASP A 98 32.96 -32.45 32.05
N GLU A 99 33.56 -31.27 31.87
CA GLU A 99 34.30 -30.53 32.91
C GLU A 99 33.40 -29.55 33.69
N GLY A 100 32.10 -29.48 33.31
CA GLY A 100 31.12 -28.57 33.89
C GLY A 100 31.20 -27.13 33.33
N GLN A 101 31.98 -26.88 32.30
CA GLN A 101 32.05 -25.58 31.65
C GLN A 101 30.88 -25.40 30.67
N ALA A 102 30.21 -24.26 30.75
CA ALA A 102 29.11 -23.93 29.88
C ALA A 102 29.57 -23.14 28.63
N TRP A 103 29.04 -23.53 27.48
CA TRP A 103 29.37 -22.99 26.17
C TRP A 103 28.13 -22.67 25.34
N PHE A 104 28.28 -21.68 24.49
CA PHE A 104 27.35 -21.44 23.39
C PHE A 104 28.03 -21.76 22.06
N TYR A 105 27.43 -22.63 21.27
CA TYR A 105 27.79 -22.91 19.88
C TYR A 105 26.84 -22.19 18.97
N VAL A 106 27.34 -21.33 18.13
CA VAL A 106 26.51 -20.34 17.42
C VAL A 106 26.77 -20.38 15.92
N THR A 107 25.67 -20.31 15.17
CA THR A 107 25.66 -20.04 13.74
C THR A 107 25.11 -18.63 13.52
N ILE A 108 25.84 -17.82 12.76
CA ILE A 108 25.46 -16.44 12.44
C ILE A 108 25.34 -16.27 10.93
N ILE A 109 24.25 -15.68 10.47
CA ILE A 109 23.93 -15.49 9.06
C ILE A 109 23.68 -14.01 8.79
N ASP A 110 24.31 -13.46 7.76
CA ASP A 110 24.01 -12.10 7.29
C ASP A 110 22.60 -12.04 6.69
N ILE A 111 21.77 -11.21 7.27
CA ILE A 111 20.38 -10.94 6.80
C ILE A 111 20.19 -9.48 6.39
N THR A 112 21.28 -8.73 6.18
CA THR A 112 21.23 -7.29 5.87
C THR A 112 20.41 -7.01 4.62
N GLU A 113 20.63 -7.78 3.57
CA GLU A 113 19.89 -7.64 2.32
C GLU A 113 18.38 -7.90 2.54
N LYS A 114 18.05 -8.99 3.23
CA LYS A 114 16.65 -9.31 3.60
C LYS A 114 16.00 -8.18 4.39
N MET A 115 16.68 -7.67 5.42
CA MET A 115 16.17 -6.55 6.23
C MET A 115 16.01 -5.26 5.40
N SER A 116 16.93 -5.02 4.46
CA SER A 116 16.83 -3.85 3.58
C SER A 116 15.62 -3.91 2.64
N TYR A 117 15.34 -5.09 2.08
CA TYR A 117 14.14 -5.30 1.24
C TYR A 117 12.86 -5.17 2.05
N GLN A 118 12.81 -5.75 3.23
CA GLN A 118 11.65 -5.67 4.11
C GLN A 118 11.35 -4.21 4.48
N ARG A 119 12.36 -3.43 4.90
CA ARG A 119 12.19 -2.00 5.20
C ARG A 119 11.78 -1.17 3.98
N LYS A 120 12.24 -1.52 2.77
CA LYS A 120 11.82 -0.84 1.55
C LYS A 120 10.35 -1.12 1.26
N LEU A 121 9.90 -2.35 1.47
CA LEU A 121 8.50 -2.74 1.29
C LEU A 121 7.60 -2.00 2.30
N GLU A 122 7.93 -2.05 3.59
CA GLU A 122 7.20 -1.35 4.65
C GLU A 122 7.06 0.16 4.36
N ARG A 123 8.17 0.81 3.96
CA ARG A 123 8.13 2.23 3.58
C ARG A 123 7.31 2.52 2.32
N ALA A 124 7.26 1.58 1.39
CA ALA A 124 6.43 1.74 0.19
C ALA A 124 4.95 1.61 0.54
N GLU A 125 4.59 0.66 1.40
CA GLU A 125 3.24 0.46 1.92
C GLU A 125 2.77 1.68 2.73
N GLU A 126 3.56 2.16 3.71
CA GLU A 126 3.29 3.38 4.47
C GLU A 126 3.09 4.60 3.57
N ARG A 127 3.90 4.71 2.50
CA ARG A 127 3.76 5.82 1.55
C ARG A 127 2.44 5.77 0.79
N VAL A 128 2.04 4.58 0.33
CA VAL A 128 0.75 4.39 -0.36
C VAL A 128 -0.39 4.73 0.58
N GLU A 129 -0.36 4.25 1.81
CA GLU A 129 -1.37 4.54 2.82
C GLU A 129 -1.48 6.05 3.11
N MET A 130 -0.34 6.73 3.33
CA MET A 130 -0.33 8.18 3.55
C MET A 130 -0.89 8.95 2.35
N LEU A 131 -0.54 8.55 1.11
CA LEU A 131 -1.06 9.22 -0.09
C LEU A 131 -2.57 9.01 -0.22
N THR A 132 -3.07 7.83 0.10
CA THR A 132 -4.50 7.51 0.07
C THR A 132 -5.27 8.38 1.07
N VAL A 133 -4.77 8.52 2.30
CA VAL A 133 -5.38 9.38 3.33
C VAL A 133 -5.35 10.86 2.92
N LEU A 134 -4.24 11.33 2.34
CA LEU A 134 -4.09 12.74 1.94
C LEU A 134 -4.95 13.11 0.72
N SER A 135 -5.09 12.21 -0.25
CA SER A 135 -5.90 12.44 -1.46
C SER A 135 -7.39 12.39 -1.18
N ARG A 136 -7.82 11.78 -0.08
CA ARG A 136 -9.21 11.41 0.22
C ARG A 136 -9.84 10.53 -0.86
N ASP A 137 -9.02 9.87 -1.68
CA ASP A 137 -9.48 8.93 -2.69
C ASP A 137 -9.87 7.62 -2.03
N VAL A 138 -10.84 6.95 -2.60
CA VAL A 138 -11.13 5.56 -2.29
C VAL A 138 -10.43 4.71 -3.34
N ILE A 139 -9.51 3.89 -2.92
CA ILE A 139 -8.79 2.94 -3.80
C ILE A 139 -9.40 1.56 -3.59
N PHE A 140 -9.54 0.81 -4.67
CA PHE A 140 -10.01 -0.56 -4.62
C PHE A 140 -9.10 -1.48 -5.42
N ASP A 141 -8.99 -2.71 -4.95
CA ASP A 141 -8.22 -3.78 -5.58
C ASP A 141 -9.03 -5.08 -5.51
N ILE A 142 -9.42 -5.61 -6.65
CA ILE A 142 -10.33 -6.74 -6.76
C ILE A 142 -9.61 -7.89 -7.47
N ASP A 143 -9.56 -9.04 -6.81
CA ASP A 143 -9.24 -10.32 -7.47
C ASP A 143 -10.49 -10.83 -8.18
N CYS A 144 -10.47 -10.73 -9.51
CA CYS A 144 -11.62 -11.12 -10.34
C CYS A 144 -11.86 -12.64 -10.34
N GLN A 145 -10.85 -13.46 -10.01
CA GLN A 145 -10.96 -14.92 -9.97
C GLN A 145 -11.48 -15.40 -8.62
N ALA A 146 -10.93 -14.86 -7.53
CA ALA A 146 -11.37 -15.18 -6.18
C ALA A 146 -12.68 -14.48 -5.81
N GLN A 147 -13.11 -13.47 -6.57
CA GLN A 147 -14.25 -12.58 -6.26
C GLN A 147 -14.11 -11.92 -4.88
N THR A 148 -12.90 -11.57 -4.52
CA THR A 148 -12.57 -10.85 -3.29
C THR A 148 -11.96 -9.50 -3.64
N GLY A 149 -12.16 -8.49 -2.79
CA GLY A 149 -11.59 -7.18 -3.01
C GLY A 149 -11.27 -6.48 -1.70
N GLU A 150 -10.29 -5.60 -1.77
CA GLU A 150 -9.91 -4.73 -0.67
C GLU A 150 -10.19 -3.28 -1.07
N ILE A 151 -10.70 -2.51 -0.13
CA ILE A 151 -10.97 -1.08 -0.29
C ILE A 151 -10.08 -0.33 0.70
N PHE A 152 -9.33 0.62 0.18
CA PHE A 152 -8.45 1.49 0.95
C PHE A 152 -8.99 2.91 0.90
N GLY A 153 -8.79 3.66 1.98
CA GLY A 153 -9.32 5.01 2.13
C GLY A 153 -10.66 5.02 2.87
N ASP A 154 -11.23 6.21 3.03
CA ASP A 154 -12.38 6.42 3.90
C ASP A 154 -13.70 6.44 3.12
N PHE A 155 -14.09 5.26 2.62
CA PHE A 155 -15.36 5.09 1.91
C PHE A 155 -16.57 5.46 2.78
N GLU A 156 -16.57 5.01 4.05
CA GLU A 156 -17.68 5.24 4.97
C GLU A 156 -17.88 6.72 5.29
N ALA A 157 -16.81 7.45 5.58
CA ALA A 157 -16.90 8.90 5.81
C ALA A 157 -17.37 9.64 4.57
N ARG A 158 -17.12 9.10 3.37
CA ARG A 158 -17.48 9.71 2.11
C ARG A 158 -18.93 9.52 1.75
N PHE A 159 -19.38 8.27 1.85
CA PHE A 159 -20.72 7.88 1.39
C PHE A 159 -21.70 7.66 2.55
N ASN A 160 -21.26 7.86 3.80
CA ASN A 160 -22.03 7.63 5.02
C ASN A 160 -22.67 6.23 5.07
N ARG A 161 -22.02 5.24 4.46
CA ARG A 161 -22.42 3.84 4.42
C ARG A 161 -21.22 2.92 4.16
N GLU A 162 -21.37 1.65 4.48
CA GLU A 162 -20.40 0.62 4.10
C GLU A 162 -20.38 0.40 2.58
N PRO A 163 -19.21 0.04 2.02
CA PRO A 163 -19.11 -0.31 0.61
C PRO A 163 -19.93 -1.57 0.31
N GLN A 164 -20.66 -1.53 -0.80
CA GLN A 164 -21.42 -2.69 -1.29
C GLN A 164 -20.74 -3.28 -2.52
N SER A 165 -21.00 -4.55 -2.79
CA SER A 165 -20.44 -5.24 -3.96
C SER A 165 -20.75 -4.52 -5.28
N ASP A 166 -21.87 -3.80 -5.32
CA ASP A 166 -22.34 -3.10 -6.52
C ASP A 166 -21.62 -1.76 -6.76
N ASP A 167 -20.96 -1.18 -5.74
CA ASP A 167 -20.13 0.02 -5.87
C ASP A 167 -18.85 -0.21 -6.69
N LEU A 168 -18.44 -1.47 -6.82
CA LEU A 168 -17.27 -1.88 -7.54
C LEU A 168 -17.68 -2.53 -8.86
N ILE A 169 -17.82 -1.73 -9.86
CA ILE A 169 -18.47 -1.93 -11.19
C ILE A 169 -18.24 -3.28 -11.90
N LEU A 170 -17.38 -4.17 -11.42
CA LEU A 170 -17.02 -5.40 -12.12
C LEU A 170 -17.25 -6.72 -11.38
N GLN A 171 -17.83 -6.73 -10.19
CA GLN A 171 -18.00 -7.99 -9.45
C GLN A 171 -19.01 -8.97 -10.08
N LYS A 172 -19.90 -8.54 -10.95
CA LYS A 172 -20.95 -9.42 -11.56
C LYS A 172 -20.71 -9.82 -13.01
N ARG A 173 -19.47 -9.91 -13.46
CA ARG A 173 -19.20 -10.14 -14.89
C ARG A 173 -19.21 -11.61 -15.34
N CYS A 174 -19.32 -12.57 -14.45
CA CYS A 174 -19.45 -13.98 -14.85
C CYS A 174 -20.89 -14.47 -15.05
N ASP A 175 -21.90 -13.83 -14.46
CA ASP A 175 -23.29 -14.23 -14.67
C ASP A 175 -24.22 -13.01 -14.72
N LYS A 176 -24.84 -12.85 -15.88
CA LYS A 176 -26.01 -12.05 -16.27
C LYS A 176 -26.81 -11.45 -15.11
N GLU A 177 -26.61 -10.18 -14.84
CA GLU A 177 -27.48 -9.20 -14.17
C GLU A 177 -26.65 -8.30 -13.23
N CYS A 178 -26.14 -7.22 -13.80
CA CYS A 178 -25.57 -6.13 -13.01
C CYS A 178 -26.67 -5.09 -12.78
N SER A 179 -27.09 -4.89 -11.56
CA SER A 179 -28.02 -3.82 -11.19
C SER A 179 -27.24 -2.66 -10.53
N ILE A 180 -26.45 -1.95 -11.32
CA ILE A 180 -26.06 -0.57 -11.03
C ILE A 180 -26.93 0.27 -11.96
N ASP A 181 -27.54 1.33 -11.46
CA ASP A 181 -28.20 2.38 -12.24
C ASP A 181 -27.17 3.26 -13.02
N LEU A 182 -26.21 2.59 -13.66
CA LEU A 182 -25.51 3.15 -14.79
C LEU A 182 -26.43 3.01 -15.99
N GLU A 183 -26.66 4.07 -16.74
CA GLU A 183 -27.39 3.98 -18.00
C GLU A 183 -26.78 2.84 -18.83
N VAL A 184 -27.62 2.03 -19.47
CA VAL A 184 -27.20 0.81 -20.22
C VAL A 184 -26.06 1.09 -21.21
N HIS A 185 -25.96 2.33 -21.70
CA HIS A 185 -24.89 2.82 -22.58
C HIS A 185 -23.51 2.86 -21.93
N ASP A 186 -23.43 3.15 -20.62
CA ASP A 186 -22.16 3.22 -19.91
C ASP A 186 -21.59 1.84 -19.63
N ILE A 187 -22.44 0.84 -19.40
CA ILE A 187 -22.03 -0.55 -19.18
C ILE A 187 -21.44 -1.17 -20.45
N GLU A 188 -22.04 -0.93 -21.62
CA GLU A 188 -21.50 -1.40 -22.90
C GLU A 188 -20.16 -0.75 -23.22
N ARG A 189 -20.06 0.56 -22.99
CA ARG A 189 -18.82 1.32 -23.17
C ARG A 189 -17.69 0.84 -22.24
N ILE A 190 -18.00 0.58 -20.96
CA ILE A 190 -17.05 -0.01 -20.01
C ILE A 190 -16.63 -1.40 -20.50
N ARG A 191 -17.57 -2.20 -20.99
CA ARG A 191 -17.27 -3.55 -21.51
C ARG A 191 -16.28 -3.51 -22.67
N ASP A 192 -16.45 -2.59 -23.59
CA ASP A 192 -15.59 -2.45 -24.76
C ASP A 192 -14.20 -1.96 -24.36
N ILE A 193 -14.10 -0.99 -23.45
CA ILE A 193 -12.83 -0.48 -22.92
C ILE A 193 -12.10 -1.60 -22.15
N VAL A 194 -12.80 -2.34 -21.30
CA VAL A 194 -12.22 -3.45 -20.55
C VAL A 194 -11.76 -4.59 -21.47
N ALA A 195 -12.50 -4.85 -22.55
CA ALA A 195 -12.12 -5.88 -23.54
C ALA A 195 -10.84 -5.52 -24.29
N GLN A 196 -10.51 -4.24 -24.41
CA GLN A 196 -9.30 -3.71 -25.04
C GLN A 196 -8.12 -3.60 -24.07
N GLY A 197 -8.33 -3.83 -22.76
CA GLY A 197 -7.28 -3.74 -21.75
C GLY A 197 -6.89 -2.32 -21.36
N ASP A 198 -7.70 -1.34 -21.69
CA ASP A 198 -7.42 0.07 -21.52
C ASP A 198 -7.78 0.60 -20.13
N PHE A 199 -7.29 1.80 -19.87
CA PHE A 199 -7.61 2.58 -18.68
C PHE A 199 -9.03 3.13 -18.78
N ILE A 200 -9.84 2.90 -17.74
CA ILE A 200 -11.19 3.45 -17.62
C ILE A 200 -11.09 4.78 -16.87
N ASP A 201 -11.63 5.84 -17.44
CA ASP A 201 -11.71 7.16 -16.81
C ASP A 201 -13.09 7.77 -17.14
N MET A 202 -13.96 7.85 -16.12
CA MET A 202 -15.32 8.36 -16.30
C MET A 202 -15.82 9.10 -15.08
N GLU A 203 -16.71 10.07 -15.31
CA GLU A 203 -17.50 10.70 -14.23
C GLU A 203 -18.71 9.84 -13.93
N THR A 204 -18.96 9.60 -12.66
CA THR A 204 -20.11 8.84 -12.16
C THR A 204 -20.62 9.44 -10.86
N SER A 205 -21.74 8.97 -10.38
CA SER A 205 -22.20 9.28 -9.03
C SER A 205 -22.58 8.00 -8.30
N LEU A 206 -22.24 7.95 -7.02
CA LEU A 206 -22.67 6.87 -6.13
C LEU A 206 -23.60 7.44 -5.07
N PRO A 207 -24.66 6.72 -4.70
CA PRO A 207 -25.56 7.18 -3.66
C PRO A 207 -24.90 7.11 -2.28
N ASN A 208 -25.17 8.13 -1.45
CA ASN A 208 -24.88 8.06 -0.02
C ASN A 208 -25.95 7.24 0.74
N ALA A 209 -25.87 7.19 2.07
CA ALA A 209 -26.85 6.47 2.89
C ALA A 209 -28.28 7.01 2.77
N GLU A 210 -28.42 8.28 2.45
CA GLU A 210 -29.70 8.98 2.26
C GLU A 210 -30.25 8.84 0.83
N GLY A 211 -29.45 8.27 -0.09
CA GLY A 211 -29.79 8.12 -1.51
C GLY A 211 -29.38 9.31 -2.38
N ASP A 212 -28.72 10.31 -1.82
CA ASP A 212 -28.25 11.46 -2.58
C ASP A 212 -27.00 11.13 -3.40
N PRO A 213 -26.90 11.62 -4.65
CA PRO A 213 -25.77 11.34 -5.50
C PRO A 213 -24.51 12.10 -5.06
N ILE A 214 -23.43 11.37 -4.78
CA ILE A 214 -22.08 11.91 -4.58
C ILE A 214 -21.28 11.74 -5.86
N TRP A 215 -20.93 12.85 -6.49
CA TRP A 215 -20.19 12.85 -7.73
C TRP A 215 -18.74 12.41 -7.52
N CYS A 216 -18.29 11.47 -8.35
CA CYS A 216 -16.96 10.88 -8.32
C CYS A 216 -16.41 10.75 -9.75
N ARG A 217 -15.08 10.79 -9.87
CA ARG A 217 -14.39 10.36 -11.06
C ARG A 217 -13.83 8.95 -10.82
N TYR A 218 -14.34 8.00 -11.59
CA TYR A 218 -13.92 6.61 -11.54
C TYR A 218 -12.75 6.39 -12.49
N GLN A 219 -11.62 5.90 -11.96
CA GLN A 219 -10.43 5.59 -12.74
C GLN A 219 -9.94 4.19 -12.40
N SER A 220 -9.77 3.33 -13.39
CA SER A 220 -9.35 1.95 -13.12
C SER A 220 -8.60 1.29 -14.28
N PHE A 221 -7.89 0.21 -13.92
CA PHE A 221 -7.25 -0.71 -14.85
C PHE A 221 -7.75 -2.13 -14.59
N VAL A 222 -7.93 -2.90 -15.67
CA VAL A 222 -8.19 -4.33 -15.58
C VAL A 222 -7.02 -5.11 -16.15
N LEU A 223 -6.47 -6.01 -15.36
CA LEU A 223 -5.40 -6.90 -15.77
C LEU A 223 -6.00 -8.23 -16.24
N PHE A 224 -5.52 -8.73 -17.39
CA PHE A 224 -5.98 -9.96 -18.01
C PHE A 224 -4.88 -11.01 -17.98
N ASN A 225 -5.27 -12.29 -17.91
CA ASN A 225 -4.34 -13.39 -18.12
C ASN A 225 -4.08 -13.62 -19.63
N GLY A 226 -3.16 -14.54 -19.95
CA GLY A 226 -2.80 -14.87 -21.34
C GLY A 226 -3.93 -15.44 -22.20
N VAL A 227 -5.10 -15.71 -21.63
CA VAL A 227 -6.31 -16.25 -22.29
C VAL A 227 -7.39 -15.16 -22.44
N GLY A 228 -7.11 -13.95 -21.99
CA GLY A 228 -8.04 -12.81 -22.09
C GLY A 228 -9.12 -12.78 -21.00
N CYS A 229 -8.97 -13.54 -19.90
CA CYS A 229 -9.86 -13.43 -18.74
C CYS A 229 -9.33 -12.40 -17.74
N PRO A 230 -10.20 -11.54 -17.15
CA PRO A 230 -9.80 -10.58 -16.15
C PRO A 230 -9.32 -11.32 -14.89
N VAL A 231 -8.15 -10.94 -14.36
CA VAL A 231 -7.57 -11.51 -13.13
C VAL A 231 -7.57 -10.53 -11.99
N ARG A 232 -7.39 -9.24 -12.28
CA ARG A 232 -7.34 -8.21 -11.25
C ARG A 232 -7.89 -6.90 -11.78
N HIS A 233 -8.64 -6.20 -10.96
CA HIS A 233 -9.19 -4.90 -11.26
C HIS A 233 -8.81 -3.92 -10.16
N VAL A 234 -8.00 -2.94 -10.51
CA VAL A 234 -7.47 -1.93 -9.58
C VAL A 234 -7.92 -0.56 -10.03
N GLY A 235 -8.40 0.24 -9.10
CA GLY A 235 -8.86 1.58 -9.43
C GLY A 235 -9.03 2.48 -8.24
N ARG A 236 -9.54 3.69 -8.54
CA ARG A 236 -9.85 4.68 -7.52
C ARG A 236 -11.11 5.48 -7.85
N LEU A 237 -11.76 5.95 -6.81
CA LEU A 237 -12.83 6.93 -6.86
C LEU A 237 -12.29 8.25 -6.31
N LEU A 238 -12.18 9.25 -7.17
CA LEU A 238 -11.83 10.60 -6.76
C LEU A 238 -13.10 11.38 -6.44
N ASP A 239 -13.08 12.10 -5.34
CA ASP A 239 -14.17 13.01 -5.01
C ASP A 239 -14.15 14.24 -5.91
N THR A 240 -15.18 14.40 -6.69
CA THR A 240 -15.40 15.57 -7.53
C THR A 240 -16.67 16.34 -7.13
N HIS A 241 -17.37 15.91 -6.07
CA HIS A 241 -18.69 16.45 -5.73
C HIS A 241 -18.65 17.96 -5.46
N GLU A 242 -17.73 18.44 -4.63
CA GLU A 242 -17.60 19.87 -4.34
C GLU A 242 -17.29 20.69 -5.62
N MET A 243 -16.44 20.17 -6.48
CA MET A 243 -16.05 20.81 -7.75
C MET A 243 -17.27 20.91 -8.68
N VAL A 244 -18.00 19.81 -8.88
CA VAL A 244 -19.20 19.76 -9.74
C VAL A 244 -20.29 20.69 -9.20
N MET A 245 -20.54 20.68 -7.89
CA MET A 245 -21.54 21.55 -7.27
C MET A 245 -21.15 23.02 -7.32
N ARG A 246 -19.89 23.33 -7.18
CA ARG A 246 -19.37 24.69 -7.32
C ARG A 246 -19.50 25.19 -8.76
N GLU A 247 -19.14 24.35 -9.73
CA GLU A 247 -19.28 24.69 -11.16
C GLU A 247 -20.75 24.92 -11.52
N ALA A 248 -21.66 24.04 -11.11
CA ALA A 248 -23.09 24.19 -11.30
C ALA A 248 -23.61 25.50 -10.69
N THR A 249 -23.12 25.88 -9.51
CA THR A 249 -23.51 27.12 -8.84
C THR A 249 -23.01 28.34 -9.59
N LEU A 250 -21.75 28.32 -10.05
CA LEU A 250 -21.14 29.40 -10.84
C LEU A 250 -21.88 29.55 -12.18
N ARG A 251 -22.21 28.44 -12.83
CA ARG A 251 -22.97 28.42 -14.07
C ARG A 251 -24.35 29.04 -13.89
N LYS A 252 -25.08 28.66 -12.83
CA LYS A 252 -26.36 29.28 -12.51
C LYS A 252 -26.23 30.78 -12.29
N LYS A 253 -25.21 31.26 -11.57
CA LYS A 253 -24.97 32.69 -11.38
C LYS A 253 -24.59 33.42 -12.66
N ALA A 254 -23.89 32.76 -13.60
CA ALA A 254 -23.54 33.35 -14.89
C ALA A 254 -24.73 33.38 -15.87
N GLU A 255 -25.64 32.41 -15.79
CA GLU A 255 -26.78 32.31 -16.73
C GLU A 255 -28.04 33.01 -16.25
N LEU A 256 -28.21 33.22 -14.94
CA LEU A 256 -29.43 33.81 -14.39
C LEU A 256 -29.25 35.26 -13.99
N ASP A 257 -30.31 36.04 -14.15
CA ASP A 257 -30.44 37.42 -13.64
C ASP A 257 -30.67 37.37 -12.11
N GLY A 258 -29.84 38.13 -11.38
CA GLY A 258 -29.79 38.09 -9.91
C GLY A 258 -31.06 38.62 -9.21
N LEU A 259 -31.91 39.37 -9.89
CA LEU A 259 -33.13 39.92 -9.32
C LEU A 259 -34.36 39.06 -9.61
N THR A 260 -34.45 38.56 -10.83
CA THR A 260 -35.64 37.86 -11.33
C THR A 260 -35.49 36.34 -11.31
N GLY A 261 -34.30 35.81 -11.26
CA GLY A 261 -34.01 34.37 -11.29
C GLY A 261 -34.28 33.68 -12.63
N ILE A 262 -34.61 34.46 -13.67
CA ILE A 262 -34.73 33.97 -15.06
C ILE A 262 -33.38 34.07 -15.78
N PHE A 263 -33.28 33.50 -16.99
CA PHE A 263 -32.05 33.64 -17.79
C PHE A 263 -31.74 35.10 -18.07
N ASN A 264 -30.48 35.49 -17.87
CA ASN A 264 -30.03 36.81 -18.29
C ASN A 264 -30.05 36.90 -19.84
N ARG A 265 -29.86 38.11 -20.38
CA ARG A 265 -29.96 38.36 -21.81
C ARG A 265 -29.06 37.49 -22.65
N GLU A 266 -27.81 37.30 -22.21
CA GLU A 266 -26.80 36.53 -22.92
C GLU A 266 -27.14 35.03 -22.96
N ALA A 267 -27.48 34.45 -21.83
CA ALA A 267 -27.89 33.06 -21.73
C ALA A 267 -29.20 32.79 -22.51
N ALA A 268 -30.16 33.71 -22.47
CA ALA A 268 -31.40 33.60 -23.23
C ALA A 268 -31.13 33.59 -24.73
N MET A 269 -30.29 34.51 -25.26
CA MET A 269 -29.93 34.57 -26.66
C MET A 269 -29.19 33.29 -27.12
N THR A 270 -28.23 32.85 -26.37
CA THR A 270 -27.48 31.60 -26.68
C THR A 270 -28.43 30.38 -26.73
N ARG A 271 -29.38 30.27 -25.81
CA ARG A 271 -30.37 29.18 -25.80
C ARG A 271 -31.32 29.26 -26.99
N ILE A 272 -31.78 30.48 -27.37
CA ILE A 272 -32.60 30.70 -28.56
C ILE A 272 -31.84 30.27 -29.79
N GLU A 273 -30.59 30.72 -29.98
CA GLU A 273 -29.78 30.34 -31.11
C GLU A 273 -29.59 28.82 -31.20
N LYS A 274 -29.30 28.16 -30.06
CA LYS A 274 -29.15 26.71 -30.01
C LYS A 274 -30.46 25.99 -30.37
N ALA A 275 -31.60 26.48 -29.88
CA ALA A 275 -32.88 25.90 -30.21
C ALA A 275 -33.25 26.07 -31.70
N LEU A 276 -32.89 27.19 -32.30
CA LEU A 276 -33.13 27.44 -33.72
C LEU A 276 -32.25 26.55 -34.65
N THR A 277 -31.09 26.13 -34.18
CA THR A 277 -30.15 25.28 -34.93
C THR A 277 -30.31 23.77 -34.65
N SER A 278 -31.16 23.39 -33.70
CA SER A 278 -31.40 21.97 -33.37
C SER A 278 -32.31 21.30 -34.41
N GLU A 279 -32.10 19.99 -34.64
CA GLU A 279 -32.94 19.18 -35.52
C GLU A 279 -34.42 19.14 -35.10
N ASP A 280 -34.72 19.31 -33.82
CA ASP A 280 -36.06 19.37 -33.26
C ASP A 280 -36.84 20.59 -33.75
N CYS A 281 -36.18 21.65 -34.19
CA CYS A 281 -36.79 22.86 -34.77
C CYS A 281 -37.22 22.69 -36.22
N ALA A 282 -36.95 21.58 -36.88
CA ALA A 282 -37.36 21.29 -38.24
C ALA A 282 -38.89 21.32 -38.44
N GLN A 283 -39.66 21.21 -37.35
CA GLN A 283 -41.11 21.33 -37.34
C GLN A 283 -41.65 22.75 -37.06
N GLY A 284 -40.74 23.74 -36.91
CA GLY A 284 -41.06 25.11 -36.59
C GLY A 284 -41.07 25.44 -35.11
N CYS A 285 -40.54 26.59 -34.73
CA CYS A 285 -40.61 27.12 -33.37
C CYS A 285 -41.20 28.54 -33.38
N SER A 286 -41.79 28.98 -32.26
CA SER A 286 -42.32 30.31 -32.08
C SER A 286 -41.65 30.99 -30.89
N LEU A 287 -41.21 32.25 -31.09
CA LEU A 287 -40.67 33.09 -30.04
C LEU A 287 -41.66 34.20 -29.70
N PHE A 288 -42.01 34.34 -28.43
CA PHE A 288 -42.84 35.44 -27.96
C PHE A 288 -41.99 36.44 -27.19
N LEU A 289 -41.96 37.68 -27.64
CA LEU A 289 -41.40 38.80 -26.91
C LEU A 289 -42.54 39.58 -26.22
N VAL A 290 -42.45 39.68 -24.90
CA VAL A 290 -43.45 40.41 -24.11
C VAL A 290 -42.74 41.57 -23.42
N ASP A 291 -43.16 42.77 -23.67
CA ASP A 291 -42.73 43.98 -22.99
C ASP A 291 -43.73 44.23 -21.82
N VAL A 292 -43.21 44.42 -20.58
CA VAL A 292 -44.03 44.61 -19.38
C VAL A 292 -43.79 45.98 -18.79
#